data_31c7c426f2f74e208c899bfc2bbb8079
#
_entry.id   31c7c426f2f74e208c899bfc2bbb8079
#
_cell.length_a   1.000
_cell.length_b   1.000
_cell.length_c   1.000
_cell.angle_alpha   90.00
_cell.angle_beta   90.00
_cell.angle_gamma   90.00
#
_symmetry.space_group_name_H-M   'P 1'
#
loop_
_entity.id
_entity.type
_entity.pdbx_description
1 polymer ?
#
loop_
_entity_poly.entity_id
_entity_poly.type
_entity_poly.pdbx_seq_one_letter_code
_entity_poly.pdbx_strand_id
1 'polypeptide(L)'
;FVAAFVIAMIMHFGGIVAAVIIVLVGLGVMIHSNIRYKMKNDEENGDKAFRAILNSEDKEMTWRLLSRYVSTNESKVLSDIAFHYENITEGLMNENVKMLRKSFYDLRDDKEKLKNIRRKETICMRRIDQETAMAKNAWFFASFNELEQLYYTIRRMCEPAYEHVDNNFTPLPE
;
A
#
# COMPACT_ATOMS: atom_id res chain seq x y z
N PHE A 1 -23.69 -30.67 -0.12
CA PHE A 1 -25.00 -30.99 0.41
C PHE A 1 -25.27 -30.31 1.76
N VAL A 2 -24.37 -30.39 2.74
CA VAL A 2 -24.55 -29.79 4.08
C VAL A 2 -24.75 -28.26 4.02
N ALA A 3 -23.96 -27.56 3.21
CA ALA A 3 -24.08 -26.10 3.05
C ALA A 3 -25.41 -25.69 2.43
N ALA A 4 -25.90 -26.42 1.44
CA ALA A 4 -27.18 -26.17 0.81
C ALA A 4 -28.36 -26.42 1.77
N PHE A 5 -28.26 -27.43 2.63
CA PHE A 5 -29.25 -27.71 3.64
C PHE A 5 -29.33 -26.65 4.73
N VAL A 6 -28.16 -26.16 5.19
CA VAL A 6 -28.05 -25.06 6.17
C VAL A 6 -28.63 -23.76 5.60
N ILE A 7 -28.34 -23.45 4.36
CA ILE A 7 -28.90 -22.27 3.68
C ILE A 7 -30.42 -22.38 3.54
N ALA A 8 -30.93 -23.53 3.12
CA ALA A 8 -32.37 -23.79 3.00
C ALA A 8 -33.07 -23.64 4.35
N MET A 9 -32.47 -24.15 5.43
CA MET A 9 -33.02 -24.05 6.78
C MET A 9 -33.07 -22.61 7.29
N ILE A 10 -32.00 -21.84 7.06
CA ILE A 10 -31.94 -20.42 7.42
C ILE A 10 -32.96 -19.59 6.61
N MET A 11 -33.12 -19.89 5.32
CA MET A 11 -34.12 -19.25 4.47
C MET A 11 -35.56 -19.56 4.90
N HIS A 12 -35.82 -20.77 5.36
CA HIS A 12 -37.16 -21.16 5.81
C HIS A 12 -37.55 -20.44 7.11
N PHE A 13 -36.62 -20.27 8.05
CA PHE A 13 -36.90 -19.63 9.35
C PHE A 13 -36.67 -18.09 9.37
N GLY A 14 -35.77 -17.57 8.54
CA GLY A 14 -35.37 -16.18 8.57
C GLY A 14 -35.97 -15.27 7.49
N GLY A 15 -36.70 -15.84 6.52
CA GLY A 15 -37.33 -15.08 5.45
C GLY A 15 -36.36 -14.26 4.62
N ILE A 16 -36.83 -13.16 4.04
CA ILE A 16 -36.09 -12.24 3.16
C ILE A 16 -34.89 -11.63 3.87
N VAL A 17 -34.99 -11.33 5.17
CA VAL A 17 -33.90 -10.70 5.96
C VAL A 17 -32.68 -11.59 6.04
N ALA A 18 -32.88 -12.92 6.27
CA ALA A 18 -31.77 -13.85 6.31
C ALA A 18 -31.07 -13.98 4.93
N ALA A 19 -31.86 -13.98 3.85
CA ALA A 19 -31.31 -13.99 2.49
C ALA A 19 -30.40 -12.78 2.21
N VAL A 20 -30.83 -11.57 2.56
CA VAL A 20 -30.05 -10.36 2.40
C VAL A 20 -28.75 -10.40 3.21
N ILE A 21 -28.80 -10.86 4.45
CA ILE A 21 -27.60 -10.99 5.30
C ILE A 21 -26.59 -11.97 4.68
N ILE A 22 -27.04 -13.12 4.18
CA ILE A 22 -26.17 -14.12 3.54
C ILE A 22 -25.50 -13.54 2.30
N VAL A 23 -26.24 -12.79 1.46
CA VAL A 23 -25.69 -12.14 0.26
C VAL A 23 -24.64 -11.08 0.65
N LEU A 24 -24.90 -10.26 1.66
CA LEU A 24 -23.95 -9.25 2.14
C LEU A 24 -22.68 -9.88 2.70
N VAL A 25 -22.80 -10.94 3.49
CA VAL A 25 -21.65 -11.70 4.00
C VAL A 25 -20.86 -12.33 2.85
N GLY A 26 -21.54 -12.93 1.88
CA GLY A 26 -20.89 -13.51 0.70
C GLY A 26 -20.12 -12.49 -0.13
N LEU A 27 -20.71 -11.32 -0.36
CA LEU A 27 -20.03 -10.19 -1.03
C LEU A 27 -18.84 -9.69 -0.21
N GLY A 28 -18.98 -9.57 1.10
CA GLY A 28 -17.88 -9.16 2.00
C GLY A 28 -16.69 -10.12 1.94
N VAL A 29 -16.96 -11.42 1.99
CA VAL A 29 -15.92 -12.48 1.86
C VAL A 29 -15.26 -12.42 0.48
N MET A 30 -16.05 -12.23 -0.59
CA MET A 30 -15.53 -12.16 -1.95
C MET A 30 -14.62 -10.94 -2.16
N ILE A 31 -15.03 -9.76 -1.68
CA ILE A 31 -14.21 -8.54 -1.72
C ILE A 31 -12.91 -8.71 -0.92
N HIS A 32 -13.02 -9.23 0.31
CA HIS A 32 -11.86 -9.47 1.16
C HIS A 32 -10.87 -10.47 0.55
N SER A 33 -11.38 -11.55 -0.01
CA SER A 33 -10.56 -12.56 -0.72
C SER A 33 -9.86 -11.96 -1.93
N ASN A 34 -10.56 -11.15 -2.73
CA ASN A 34 -10.00 -10.51 -3.91
C ASN A 34 -8.88 -9.52 -3.55
N ILE A 35 -9.07 -8.72 -2.49
CA ILE A 35 -8.04 -7.79 -1.99
C ILE A 35 -6.80 -8.57 -1.54
N ARG A 36 -6.96 -9.63 -0.74
CA ARG A 36 -5.83 -10.47 -0.31
C ARG A 36 -5.11 -11.14 -1.48
N TYR A 37 -5.86 -11.64 -2.45
CA TYR A 37 -5.28 -12.24 -3.65
C TYR A 37 -4.47 -11.23 -4.44
N LYS A 38 -4.97 -10.01 -4.63
CA LYS A 38 -4.27 -8.93 -5.32
C LYS A 38 -2.98 -8.54 -4.60
N MET A 39 -3.02 -8.35 -3.27
CA MET A 39 -1.83 -8.03 -2.47
C MET A 39 -0.76 -9.13 -2.57
N LYS A 40 -1.15 -10.39 -2.43
CA LYS A 40 -0.23 -11.53 -2.55
C LYS A 40 0.37 -11.65 -3.95
N ASN A 41 -0.42 -11.41 -4.99
CA ASN A 41 0.03 -11.44 -6.37
C ASN A 41 1.02 -10.29 -6.68
N ASP A 42 0.81 -9.12 -6.11
CA ASP A 42 1.70 -7.97 -6.26
C ASP A 42 3.06 -8.21 -5.58
N GLU A 43 3.08 -8.80 -4.39
CA GLU A 43 4.32 -9.22 -3.72
C GLU A 43 5.06 -10.28 -4.52
N GLU A 44 4.36 -11.30 -5.00
CA GLU A 44 4.94 -12.38 -5.80
C GLU A 44 5.51 -11.85 -7.13
N ASN A 45 4.81 -10.93 -7.79
CA ASN A 45 5.29 -10.30 -9.02
C ASN A 45 6.52 -9.40 -8.75
N GLY A 46 6.54 -8.67 -7.65
CA GLY A 46 7.70 -7.90 -7.21
C GLY A 46 8.92 -8.78 -6.95
N ASP A 47 8.74 -9.92 -6.30
CA ASP A 47 9.81 -10.87 -6.05
C ASP A 47 10.30 -11.57 -7.33
N LYS A 48 9.41 -11.86 -8.27
CA LYS A 48 9.79 -12.39 -9.61
C LYS A 48 10.62 -11.38 -10.38
N ALA A 49 10.20 -10.11 -10.40
CA ALA A 49 10.94 -9.04 -11.05
C ALA A 49 12.34 -8.84 -10.42
N PHE A 50 12.42 -8.83 -9.10
CA PHE A 50 13.68 -8.75 -8.36
C PHE A 50 14.63 -9.89 -8.73
N ARG A 51 14.13 -11.15 -8.74
CA ARG A 51 14.93 -12.33 -9.13
C ARG A 51 15.35 -12.27 -10.61
N ALA A 52 14.49 -11.77 -11.50
CA ALA A 52 14.82 -11.61 -12.91
C ALA A 52 15.99 -10.65 -13.11
N ILE A 53 16.03 -9.54 -12.36
CA ILE A 53 17.16 -8.59 -12.36
C ILE A 53 18.45 -9.26 -11.86
N LEU A 54 18.36 -10.02 -10.76
CA LEU A 54 19.53 -10.68 -10.18
C LEU A 54 20.13 -11.76 -11.09
N ASN A 55 19.30 -12.44 -11.88
CA ASN A 55 19.70 -13.53 -12.77
C ASN A 55 20.00 -13.06 -14.20
N SER A 56 19.83 -11.77 -14.50
CA SER A 56 20.14 -11.21 -15.82
C SER A 56 21.66 -11.13 -16.02
N GLU A 57 22.16 -11.67 -17.13
CA GLU A 57 23.56 -11.59 -17.54
C GLU A 57 23.82 -10.43 -18.51
N ASP A 58 22.78 -9.98 -19.22
CA ASP A 58 22.82 -8.86 -20.15
C ASP A 58 22.67 -7.53 -19.39
N LYS A 59 23.69 -6.68 -19.49
CA LYS A 59 23.78 -5.39 -18.79
C LYS A 59 22.67 -4.41 -19.20
N GLU A 60 22.36 -4.34 -20.48
CA GLU A 60 21.29 -3.44 -20.98
C GLU A 60 19.92 -3.92 -20.52
N MET A 61 19.69 -5.22 -20.60
CA MET A 61 18.47 -5.84 -20.11
C MET A 61 18.29 -5.64 -18.60
N THR A 62 19.39 -5.80 -17.83
CA THR A 62 19.40 -5.57 -16.38
C THR A 62 18.97 -4.15 -16.04
N TRP A 63 19.48 -3.12 -16.75
CA TRP A 63 19.06 -1.74 -16.55
C TRP A 63 17.59 -1.52 -16.90
N ARG A 64 17.10 -2.06 -18.00
CA ARG A 64 15.67 -1.94 -18.39
C ARG A 64 14.75 -2.57 -17.36
N LEU A 65 15.11 -3.75 -16.85
CA LEU A 65 14.32 -4.43 -15.81
C LEU A 65 14.34 -3.63 -14.51
N LEU A 66 15.49 -3.11 -14.11
CA LEU A 66 15.62 -2.31 -12.89
C LEU A 66 14.83 -0.99 -13.00
N SER A 67 14.99 -0.24 -14.08
CA SER A 67 14.26 1.03 -14.23
C SER A 67 12.74 0.83 -14.20
N ARG A 68 12.25 -0.25 -14.82
CA ARG A 68 10.84 -0.62 -14.74
C ARG A 68 10.41 -1.03 -13.33
N TYR A 69 11.26 -1.78 -12.62
CA TYR A 69 11.00 -2.21 -11.25
C TYR A 69 10.91 -1.01 -10.31
N VAL A 70 11.87 -0.08 -10.39
CA VAL A 70 11.88 1.18 -9.61
C VAL A 70 10.64 2.00 -9.91
N SER A 71 10.35 2.28 -11.19
CA SER A 71 9.17 3.07 -11.58
C SER A 71 7.84 2.45 -11.10
N THR A 72 7.73 1.12 -11.12
CA THR A 72 6.54 0.41 -10.63
C THR A 72 6.40 0.57 -9.12
N ASN A 73 7.50 0.42 -8.36
CA ASN A 73 7.50 0.60 -6.91
C ASN A 73 7.19 2.06 -6.52
N GLU A 74 7.81 3.02 -7.20
CA GLU A 74 7.57 4.46 -6.96
C GLU A 74 6.11 4.83 -7.22
N SER A 75 5.53 4.38 -8.32
CA SER A 75 4.11 4.61 -8.64
C SER A 75 3.18 4.02 -7.58
N LYS A 76 3.52 2.84 -7.04
CA LYS A 76 2.75 2.22 -5.97
C LYS A 76 2.84 3.02 -4.68
N VAL A 77 4.05 3.41 -4.27
CA VAL A 77 4.25 4.23 -3.07
C VAL A 77 3.56 5.59 -3.18
N LEU A 78 3.60 6.24 -4.35
CA LEU A 78 2.87 7.49 -4.59
C LEU A 78 1.35 7.30 -4.47
N SER A 79 0.82 6.19 -4.97
CA SER A 79 -0.60 5.85 -4.82
C SER A 79 -0.99 5.63 -3.36
N ASP A 80 -0.15 4.94 -2.59
CA ASP A 80 -0.37 4.71 -1.16
C ASP A 80 -0.33 6.04 -0.38
N ILE A 81 0.61 6.93 -0.71
CA ILE A 81 0.71 8.28 -0.13
C ILE A 81 -0.53 9.12 -0.44
N ALA A 82 -1.00 9.11 -1.69
CA ALA A 82 -2.23 9.82 -2.08
C ALA A 82 -3.45 9.30 -1.31
N PHE A 83 -3.58 8.00 -1.17
CA PHE A 83 -4.63 7.37 -0.37
C PHE A 83 -4.58 7.78 1.11
N HIS A 84 -3.38 7.85 1.71
CA HIS A 84 -3.23 8.34 3.08
C HIS A 84 -3.59 9.81 3.22
N TYR A 85 -3.20 10.64 2.24
CA TYR A 85 -3.57 12.05 2.22
C TYR A 85 -5.10 12.25 2.23
N GLU A 86 -5.82 11.53 1.37
CA GLU A 86 -7.28 11.54 1.33
C GLU A 86 -7.89 11.10 2.66
N ASN A 87 -7.44 9.98 3.22
CA ASN A 87 -7.94 9.47 4.49
C ASN A 87 -7.69 10.42 5.67
N ILE A 88 -6.53 11.10 5.70
CA ILE A 88 -6.18 12.03 6.77
C ILE A 88 -7.05 13.30 6.67
N THR A 89 -7.20 13.85 5.45
CA THR A 89 -8.05 15.03 5.22
C THR A 89 -9.51 14.74 5.52
N GLU A 90 -10.04 13.64 5.02
CA GLU A 90 -11.42 13.23 5.31
C GLU A 90 -11.63 12.90 6.79
N GLY A 91 -10.67 12.20 7.40
CA GLY A 91 -10.70 11.86 8.83
C GLY A 91 -10.70 13.10 9.73
N LEU A 92 -9.92 14.13 9.37
CA LEU A 92 -9.89 15.41 10.09
C LEU A 92 -11.18 16.20 9.88
N MET A 93 -11.66 16.34 8.64
CA MET A 93 -12.89 17.06 8.32
C MET A 93 -14.13 16.48 8.99
N ASN A 94 -14.19 15.16 9.13
CA ASN A 94 -15.32 14.45 9.73
C ASN A 94 -15.08 14.09 11.21
N GLU A 95 -14.01 14.57 11.83
CA GLU A 95 -13.60 14.25 13.21
C GLU A 95 -13.56 12.73 13.48
N ASN A 96 -13.15 11.96 12.48
CA ASN A 96 -13.17 10.50 12.54
C ASN A 96 -11.87 9.93 13.11
N VAL A 97 -11.81 9.82 14.44
CA VAL A 97 -10.65 9.24 15.18
C VAL A 97 -10.23 7.88 14.66
N LYS A 98 -11.19 7.01 14.30
CA LYS A 98 -10.86 5.64 13.85
C LYS A 98 -10.11 5.66 12.52
N MET A 99 -10.50 6.53 11.61
CA MET A 99 -9.88 6.68 10.29
C MET A 99 -8.46 7.24 10.43
N LEU A 100 -8.29 8.28 11.24
CA LEU A 100 -6.98 8.88 11.54
C LEU A 100 -6.05 7.91 12.24
N ARG A 101 -6.54 7.19 13.25
CA ARG A 101 -5.78 6.16 13.97
C ARG A 101 -5.29 5.06 13.03
N LYS A 102 -6.16 4.58 12.14
CA LYS A 102 -5.78 3.59 11.14
C LYS A 102 -4.68 4.11 10.24
N SER A 103 -4.83 5.30 9.66
CA SER A 103 -3.82 5.93 8.81
C SER A 103 -2.48 6.12 9.54
N PHE A 104 -2.51 6.47 10.83
CA PHE A 104 -1.30 6.62 11.65
C PHE A 104 -0.51 5.31 11.78
N TYR A 105 -1.20 4.19 12.02
CA TYR A 105 -0.54 2.89 12.12
C TYR A 105 -0.12 2.33 10.76
N ASP A 106 -0.95 2.49 9.74
CA ASP A 106 -0.63 2.05 8.37
C ASP A 106 0.63 2.78 7.85
N LEU A 107 0.73 4.10 8.06
CA LEU A 107 1.94 4.87 7.73
C LEU A 107 3.19 4.38 8.46
N ARG A 108 3.09 3.89 9.69
CA ARG A 108 4.23 3.30 10.37
C ARG A 108 4.72 2.02 9.69
N ASP A 109 3.79 1.18 9.27
CA ASP A 109 4.10 -0.09 8.61
C ASP A 109 4.63 0.14 7.18
N ASP A 110 4.14 1.15 6.48
CA ASP A 110 4.60 1.53 5.15
C ASP A 110 6.03 2.07 5.14
N LYS A 111 6.48 2.68 6.25
CA LYS A 111 7.90 3.05 6.42
C LYS A 111 8.84 1.84 6.31
N GLU A 112 8.46 0.73 6.90
CA GLU A 112 9.27 -0.49 6.81
C GLU A 112 9.21 -1.12 5.41
N LYS A 113 8.07 -1.04 4.73
CA LYS A 113 7.95 -1.45 3.31
C LYS A 113 8.85 -0.59 2.42
N LEU A 114 8.84 0.74 2.60
CA LEU A 114 9.69 1.66 1.84
C LEU A 114 11.18 1.34 2.00
N LYS A 115 11.63 1.06 3.23
CA LYS A 115 13.01 0.63 3.49
C LYS A 115 13.36 -0.68 2.78
N ASN A 116 12.44 -1.64 2.76
CA ASN A 116 12.64 -2.92 2.08
C ASN A 116 12.73 -2.74 0.57
N ILE A 117 11.90 -1.90 -0.02
CA ILE A 117 11.95 -1.53 -1.45
C ILE A 117 13.33 -0.95 -1.76
N ARG A 118 13.77 0.08 -1.03
CA ARG A 118 15.09 0.69 -1.21
C ARG A 118 16.23 -0.32 -1.13
N ARG A 119 16.17 -1.21 -0.14
CA ARG A 119 17.19 -2.25 0.03
C ARG A 119 17.26 -3.17 -1.20
N LYS A 120 16.11 -3.64 -1.70
CA LYS A 120 16.06 -4.49 -2.90
C LYS A 120 16.59 -3.74 -4.12
N GLU A 121 16.18 -2.50 -4.34
CA GLU A 121 16.61 -1.66 -5.46
C GLU A 121 18.11 -1.36 -5.40
N THR A 122 18.66 -1.07 -4.22
CA THR A 122 20.11 -0.86 -4.03
C THR A 122 20.90 -2.14 -4.33
N ILE A 123 20.38 -3.32 -3.99
CA ILE A 123 21.01 -4.59 -4.37
C ILE A 123 21.02 -4.75 -5.89
N CYS A 124 19.92 -4.42 -6.56
CA CYS A 124 19.83 -4.48 -8.02
C CYS A 124 20.79 -3.49 -8.70
N MET A 125 20.96 -2.28 -8.17
CA MET A 125 21.92 -1.29 -8.67
C MET A 125 23.37 -1.82 -8.72
N ARG A 126 23.74 -2.69 -7.80
CA ARG A 126 25.08 -3.32 -7.79
C ARG A 126 25.29 -4.36 -8.90
N ARG A 127 24.23 -4.76 -9.60
CA ARG A 127 24.28 -5.72 -10.71
C ARG A 127 24.47 -5.04 -12.07
N ILE A 128 24.27 -3.73 -12.13
CA ILE A 128 24.45 -2.93 -13.35
C ILE A 128 25.94 -2.70 -13.57
N ASP A 129 26.31 -2.49 -14.82
CA ASP A 129 27.70 -2.10 -15.16
C ASP A 129 28.05 -0.73 -14.54
N GLN A 130 29.33 -0.55 -14.27
CA GLN A 130 29.83 0.62 -13.54
C GLN A 130 29.55 1.94 -14.26
N GLU A 131 29.63 1.98 -15.58
CA GLU A 131 29.41 3.19 -16.37
C GLU A 131 27.95 3.64 -16.28
N THR A 132 27.00 2.72 -16.53
CA THR A 132 25.56 2.99 -16.39
C THR A 132 25.19 3.31 -14.95
N ALA A 133 25.74 2.60 -13.96
CA ALA A 133 25.50 2.86 -12.55
C ALA A 133 25.92 4.28 -12.18
N MET A 134 27.12 4.74 -12.60
CA MET A 134 27.60 6.10 -12.35
C MET A 134 26.73 7.15 -13.04
N ALA A 135 26.33 6.94 -14.30
CA ALA A 135 25.51 7.87 -15.06
C ALA A 135 24.09 8.01 -14.48
N LYS A 136 23.52 6.96 -13.90
CA LYS A 136 22.15 6.92 -13.38
C LYS A 136 22.05 7.09 -11.87
N ASN A 137 23.16 7.09 -11.17
CA ASN A 137 23.21 7.18 -9.70
C ASN A 137 22.48 8.40 -9.15
N ALA A 138 22.70 9.58 -9.73
CA ALA A 138 22.06 10.82 -9.29
C ALA A 138 20.53 10.73 -9.41
N TRP A 139 20.01 10.23 -10.54
CA TRP A 139 18.59 10.02 -10.73
C TRP A 139 18.01 9.01 -9.71
N PHE A 140 18.66 7.88 -9.54
CA PHE A 140 18.19 6.82 -8.65
C PHE A 140 18.09 7.27 -7.19
N PHE A 141 19.11 7.99 -6.69
CA PHE A 141 19.07 8.49 -5.31
C PHE A 141 18.17 9.70 -5.12
N ALA A 142 18.05 10.57 -6.13
CA ALA A 142 17.16 11.72 -6.06
C ALA A 142 15.70 11.30 -5.98
N SER A 143 15.23 10.40 -6.88
CA SER A 143 13.84 9.95 -6.90
C SER A 143 13.44 9.28 -5.58
N PHE A 144 14.31 8.45 -5.04
CA PHE A 144 14.05 7.82 -3.75
C PHE A 144 13.99 8.84 -2.59
N ASN A 145 14.92 9.79 -2.54
CA ASN A 145 14.94 10.82 -1.49
C ASN A 145 13.68 11.69 -1.53
N GLU A 146 13.22 12.07 -2.71
CA GLU A 146 11.98 12.84 -2.87
C GLU A 146 10.76 12.03 -2.37
N LEU A 147 10.71 10.75 -2.69
CA LEU A 147 9.66 9.86 -2.22
C LEU A 147 9.65 9.71 -0.69
N GLU A 148 10.84 9.57 -0.10
CA GLU A 148 11.01 9.49 1.36
C GLU A 148 10.58 10.81 2.04
N GLN A 149 10.93 11.96 1.47
CA GLN A 149 10.51 13.28 1.97
C GLN A 149 8.99 13.45 1.91
N LEU A 150 8.37 13.04 0.80
CA LEU A 150 6.92 13.09 0.64
C LEU A 150 6.22 12.21 1.69
N TYR A 151 6.72 11.01 1.90
CA TYR A 151 6.25 10.11 2.93
C TYR A 151 6.33 10.74 4.34
N TYR A 152 7.46 11.33 4.71
CA TYR A 152 7.63 12.02 5.99
C TYR A 152 6.68 13.22 6.14
N THR A 153 6.41 13.93 5.05
CA THR A 153 5.48 15.06 5.06
C THR A 153 4.06 14.59 5.40
N ILE A 154 3.58 13.52 4.75
CA ILE A 154 2.26 12.96 5.05
C ILE A 154 2.17 12.44 6.49
N ARG A 155 3.22 11.80 6.98
CA ARG A 155 3.26 11.37 8.37
C ARG A 155 3.16 12.55 9.35
N ARG A 156 3.91 13.63 9.11
CA ARG A 156 3.85 14.86 9.92
C ARG A 156 2.51 15.55 9.87
N MET A 157 1.74 15.36 8.82
CA MET A 157 0.36 15.83 8.72
C MET A 157 -0.59 14.93 9.52
N CYS A 158 -0.39 13.63 9.48
CA CYS A 158 -1.26 12.66 10.14
C CYS A 158 -1.19 12.75 11.68
N GLU A 159 0.02 12.91 12.23
CA GLU A 159 0.29 12.89 13.66
C GLU A 159 -0.52 13.98 14.41
N PRO A 160 -0.41 15.28 14.08
CA PRO A 160 -1.20 16.33 14.73
C PRO A 160 -2.71 16.24 14.41
N ALA A 161 -3.09 15.79 13.20
CA ALA A 161 -4.50 15.60 12.86
C ALA A 161 -5.14 14.52 13.76
N TYR A 162 -4.44 13.41 13.98
CA TYR A 162 -4.90 12.36 14.88
C TYR A 162 -4.96 12.84 16.32
N GLU A 163 -3.93 13.50 16.83
CA GLU A 163 -3.88 14.04 18.19
C GLU A 163 -4.98 15.09 18.44
N HIS A 164 -5.24 15.96 17.45
CA HIS A 164 -6.29 16.96 17.54
C HIS A 164 -7.67 16.35 17.77
N VAL A 165 -8.02 15.35 16.96
CA VAL A 165 -9.35 14.73 17.04
C VAL A 165 -9.46 13.74 18.22
N ASP A 166 -8.39 13.00 18.57
CA ASP A 166 -8.40 12.06 19.69
C ASP A 166 -8.52 12.78 21.05
N ASN A 167 -7.95 13.99 21.16
CA ASN A 167 -7.98 14.79 22.38
C ASN A 167 -9.15 15.80 22.43
N ASN A 168 -10.07 15.81 21.46
CA ASN A 168 -11.17 16.76 21.35
C ASN A 168 -10.73 18.24 21.50
N PHE A 169 -9.60 18.61 20.89
CA PHE A 169 -9.19 20.01 20.90
C PHE A 169 -10.20 20.86 20.14
N THR A 170 -10.77 21.86 20.83
CA THR A 170 -11.62 22.86 20.16
C THR A 170 -10.80 23.60 19.13
N PRO A 171 -11.30 23.80 17.88
CA PRO A 171 -10.62 24.62 16.91
C PRO A 171 -10.36 26.02 17.48
N LEU A 172 -9.18 26.58 17.20
CA LEU A 172 -8.92 27.98 17.54
C LEU A 172 -9.96 28.86 16.85
N PRO A 173 -10.58 29.82 17.56
CA PRO A 173 -11.49 30.76 16.90
C PRO A 173 -10.72 31.55 15.83
N GLU A 174 -11.30 31.66 14.64
CA GLU A 174 -10.79 32.49 13.55
C GLU A 174 -10.69 33.96 13.94
#